data_211de1e652999e67b7b2114c4857fca3
#
_entry.id   211de1e652999e67b7b2114c4857fca3
#
_cell.length_a   1.000
_cell.length_b   1.000
_cell.length_c   1.000
_cell.angle_alpha   90.00
_cell.angle_beta   90.00
_cell.angle_gamma   90.00
#
_symmetry.space_group_name_H-M   'P 1'
#
loop_
_entity.id
_entity.type
_entity.pdbx_description
1 polymer ?
#
loop_
_entity_poly.entity_id
_entity_poly.type
_entity_poly.pdbx_seq_one_letter_code
_entity_poly.pdbx_strand_id
1 'polypeptide(L)'
;KKEGMGICHGDFNQHNIVFRSEYAAVISFDNICYDVQIGDLARFMRKILEKNNWNMGLGMEMIRAYSDKKAMSPYETKQLYLRLAYPEKFWKIANHYYNANKAWGFGRYLEKLEKIKAEEENREQFLAYMKHFAYS
;
A
#
# COMPACT_ATOMS: atom_id res chain seq x y z
N LYS A 1 -4.35 24.97 -7.20
CA LYS A 1 -4.72 23.54 -6.95
C LYS A 1 -3.46 22.83 -6.51
N LYS A 2 -3.48 22.15 -5.36
CA LYS A 2 -2.32 21.31 -4.96
C LYS A 2 -2.20 20.14 -5.94
N GLU A 3 -0.98 19.85 -6.36
CA GLU A 3 -0.68 18.78 -7.32
C GLU A 3 -1.16 17.42 -6.82
N GLY A 4 -1.71 16.60 -7.70
CA GLY A 4 -2.17 15.24 -7.40
C GLY A 4 -3.43 15.13 -6.55
N MET A 5 -4.04 16.25 -6.15
CA MET A 5 -5.27 16.26 -5.35
C MET A 5 -6.51 15.97 -6.19
N GLY A 6 -7.39 15.16 -5.68
CA GLY A 6 -8.67 14.83 -6.30
C GLY A 6 -9.55 13.98 -5.40
N ILE A 7 -10.64 13.50 -5.95
CA ILE A 7 -11.53 12.56 -5.26
C ILE A 7 -10.84 11.20 -5.16
N CYS A 8 -10.79 10.67 -3.96
CA CYS A 8 -10.25 9.37 -3.61
C CYS A 8 -11.34 8.46 -3.07
N HIS A 9 -11.20 7.16 -3.27
CA HIS A 9 -12.05 6.15 -2.65
C HIS A 9 -11.87 6.14 -1.12
N GLY A 10 -10.64 6.36 -0.65
CA GLY A 10 -10.28 6.42 0.77
C GLY A 10 -10.06 5.08 1.45
N ASP A 11 -10.55 3.98 0.87
CA ASP A 11 -10.33 2.61 1.33
C ASP A 11 -10.19 1.62 0.16
N PHE A 12 -9.43 2.01 -0.87
CA PHE A 12 -9.24 1.19 -2.06
C PHE A 12 -8.36 -0.03 -1.76
N ASN A 13 -8.96 -1.22 -1.78
CA ASN A 13 -8.29 -2.49 -1.55
C ASN A 13 -9.05 -3.62 -2.26
N GLN A 14 -8.46 -4.83 -2.28
CA GLN A 14 -9.01 -5.98 -3.00
C GLN A 14 -10.39 -6.45 -2.50
N HIS A 15 -10.76 -6.14 -1.25
CA HIS A 15 -12.08 -6.50 -0.71
C HIS A 15 -13.20 -5.60 -1.23
N ASN A 16 -12.84 -4.42 -1.73
CA ASN A 16 -13.76 -3.45 -2.30
C ASN A 16 -13.79 -3.50 -3.84
N ILE A 17 -13.31 -4.60 -4.42
CA ILE A 17 -13.39 -4.87 -5.85
C ILE A 17 -14.17 -6.16 -6.07
N VAL A 18 -15.25 -6.08 -6.82
CA VAL A 18 -16.07 -7.23 -7.23
C VAL A 18 -15.77 -7.55 -8.69
N PHE A 19 -15.33 -8.78 -8.94
CA PHE A 19 -15.08 -9.25 -10.29
C PHE A 19 -16.27 -10.04 -10.83
N ARG A 20 -16.66 -9.75 -12.07
CA ARG A 20 -17.57 -10.51 -12.89
C ARG A 20 -16.84 -10.95 -14.15
N SER A 21 -17.39 -11.90 -14.93
CA SER A 21 -16.72 -12.46 -16.11
C SER A 21 -16.20 -11.42 -17.12
N GLU A 22 -16.85 -10.28 -17.23
CA GLU A 22 -16.52 -9.25 -18.24
C GLU A 22 -16.15 -7.89 -17.65
N TYR A 23 -16.31 -7.68 -16.35
CA TYR A 23 -16.01 -6.40 -15.71
C TYR A 23 -15.62 -6.52 -14.22
N ALA A 24 -14.95 -5.51 -13.74
CA ALA A 24 -14.70 -5.30 -12.32
C ALA A 24 -15.45 -4.04 -11.84
N ALA A 25 -16.04 -4.13 -10.67
CA ALA A 25 -16.72 -3.00 -10.03
C ALA A 25 -16.07 -2.66 -8.69
N VAL A 26 -15.94 -1.38 -8.42
CA VAL A 26 -15.49 -0.86 -7.12
C VAL A 26 -16.72 -0.56 -6.27
N ILE A 27 -16.69 -0.96 -5.00
CA ILE A 27 -17.79 -0.80 -4.04
C ILE A 27 -17.29 -0.14 -2.75
N SER A 28 -18.21 0.16 -1.82
CA SER A 28 -17.89 0.65 -0.47
C SER A 28 -17.23 2.04 -0.47
N PHE A 29 -17.95 3.04 -0.98
CA PHE A 29 -17.49 4.43 -1.07
C PHE A 29 -17.72 5.25 0.22
N ASP A 30 -17.85 4.60 1.38
CA ASP A 30 -18.14 5.29 2.66
C ASP A 30 -17.01 6.22 3.11
N ASN A 31 -15.79 5.97 2.67
CA ASN A 31 -14.59 6.76 3.01
C ASN A 31 -14.16 7.75 1.91
N ILE A 32 -15.07 8.04 0.97
CA ILE A 32 -14.75 8.97 -0.12
C ILE A 32 -14.28 10.32 0.44
N CYS A 33 -13.17 10.81 -0.08
CA CYS A 33 -12.53 12.04 0.41
C CYS A 33 -11.81 12.80 -0.71
N TYR A 34 -11.41 14.02 -0.41
CA TYR A 34 -10.57 14.82 -1.29
C TYR A 34 -9.15 14.82 -0.75
N ASP A 35 -8.25 14.09 -1.40
CA ASP A 35 -6.87 13.89 -0.96
C ASP A 35 -5.95 13.65 -2.18
N VAL A 36 -4.70 13.34 -1.93
CA VAL A 36 -3.73 12.96 -2.97
C VAL A 36 -4.14 11.60 -3.57
N GLN A 37 -4.55 11.60 -4.82
CA GLN A 37 -5.15 10.42 -5.49
C GLN A 37 -4.24 9.19 -5.52
N ILE A 38 -2.91 9.38 -5.60
CA ILE A 38 -1.96 8.28 -5.54
C ILE A 38 -2.03 7.49 -4.23
N GLY A 39 -2.68 8.05 -3.19
CA GLY A 39 -2.92 7.38 -1.93
C GLY A 39 -3.77 6.12 -2.05
N ASP A 40 -4.75 6.10 -2.94
CA ASP A 40 -5.56 4.91 -3.22
C ASP A 40 -4.72 3.81 -3.85
N LEU A 41 -3.87 4.14 -4.83
CA LEU A 41 -2.93 3.19 -5.43
C LEU A 41 -1.96 2.63 -4.38
N ALA A 42 -1.37 3.51 -3.56
CA ALA A 42 -0.44 3.09 -2.51
C ALA A 42 -1.08 2.11 -1.52
N ARG A 43 -2.30 2.38 -1.10
CA ARG A 43 -3.07 1.50 -0.20
C ARG A 43 -3.33 0.13 -0.84
N PHE A 44 -3.79 0.11 -2.08
CA PHE A 44 -4.04 -1.11 -2.84
C PHE A 44 -2.75 -1.92 -3.03
N MET A 45 -1.69 -1.28 -3.52
CA MET A 45 -0.39 -1.92 -3.73
C MET A 45 0.16 -2.53 -2.45
N ARG A 46 0.13 -1.79 -1.34
CA ARG A 46 0.62 -2.30 -0.05
C ARG A 46 -0.08 -3.59 0.35
N LYS A 47 -1.40 -3.63 0.27
CA LYS A 47 -2.19 -4.83 0.61
C LYS A 47 -1.81 -6.04 -0.23
N ILE A 48 -1.59 -5.85 -1.51
CA ILE A 48 -1.19 -6.90 -2.44
C ILE A 48 0.27 -7.33 -2.21
N LEU A 49 1.18 -6.37 -2.08
CA LEU A 49 2.61 -6.63 -1.88
C LEU A 49 2.88 -7.36 -0.55
N GLU A 50 2.24 -6.95 0.55
CA GLU A 50 2.35 -7.63 1.84
C GLU A 50 1.89 -9.10 1.78
N LYS A 51 0.92 -9.43 0.94
CA LYS A 51 0.46 -10.81 0.75
C LYS A 51 1.33 -11.63 -0.22
N ASN A 52 2.13 -10.98 -1.02
CA ASN A 52 2.95 -11.57 -2.08
C ASN A 52 4.46 -11.34 -1.84
N ASN A 53 4.86 -11.23 -0.58
CA ASN A 53 6.25 -11.11 -0.15
C ASN A 53 7.02 -10.00 -0.90
N TRP A 54 6.38 -8.85 -1.10
CA TRP A 54 6.93 -7.69 -1.79
C TRP A 54 7.54 -8.01 -3.17
N ASN A 55 6.86 -8.86 -3.93
CA ASN A 55 7.30 -9.28 -5.26
C ASN A 55 7.51 -8.08 -6.18
N MET A 56 8.72 -7.90 -6.67
CA MET A 56 9.13 -6.78 -7.52
C MET A 56 8.34 -6.73 -8.83
N GLY A 57 8.21 -7.87 -9.52
CA GLY A 57 7.49 -7.96 -10.80
C GLY A 57 6.03 -7.53 -10.65
N LEU A 58 5.36 -8.04 -9.63
CA LEU A 58 3.96 -7.69 -9.33
C LEU A 58 3.81 -6.19 -9.03
N GLY A 59 4.70 -5.61 -8.24
CA GLY A 59 4.68 -4.18 -7.95
C GLY A 59 4.87 -3.31 -9.20
N MET A 60 5.80 -3.70 -10.07
CA MET A 60 6.05 -2.98 -11.32
C MET A 60 4.87 -3.10 -12.30
N GLU A 61 4.22 -4.25 -12.37
CA GLU A 61 3.00 -4.42 -13.19
C GLU A 61 1.86 -3.51 -12.73
N MET A 62 1.65 -3.39 -11.42
CA MET A 62 0.62 -2.48 -10.86
C MET A 62 0.91 -1.01 -11.21
N ILE A 63 2.15 -0.58 -11.07
CA ILE A 63 2.57 0.79 -11.42
C ILE A 63 2.39 1.03 -12.91
N ARG A 64 2.80 0.09 -13.75
CA ARG A 64 2.68 0.19 -15.21
C ARG A 64 1.22 0.27 -15.63
N ALA A 65 0.37 -0.63 -15.12
CA ALA A 65 -1.07 -0.62 -15.42
C ALA A 65 -1.75 0.71 -15.04
N TYR A 66 -1.36 1.28 -13.90
CA TYR A 66 -1.85 2.59 -13.50
C TYR A 66 -1.34 3.70 -14.44
N SER A 67 -0.05 3.69 -14.74
CA SER A 67 0.61 4.71 -15.59
C SER A 67 0.10 4.70 -17.03
N ASP A 68 -0.32 3.55 -17.54
CA ASP A 68 -0.94 3.40 -18.86
C ASP A 68 -2.29 4.15 -18.97
N LYS A 69 -2.96 4.35 -17.84
CA LYS A 69 -4.24 5.08 -17.75
C LYS A 69 -4.08 6.52 -17.29
N LYS A 70 -3.14 6.76 -16.40
CA LYS A 70 -2.86 8.07 -15.84
C LYS A 70 -1.36 8.20 -15.59
N ALA A 71 -0.69 9.02 -16.38
CA ALA A 71 0.72 9.33 -16.18
C ALA A 71 0.95 9.88 -14.76
N MET A 72 1.96 9.36 -14.07
CA MET A 72 2.36 9.85 -12.75
C MET A 72 3.36 11.00 -12.90
N SER A 73 3.11 12.10 -12.20
CA SER A 73 4.08 13.17 -12.07
C SER A 73 5.24 12.77 -11.14
N PRO A 74 6.37 13.47 -11.18
CA PRO A 74 7.46 13.27 -10.20
C PRO A 74 7.00 13.40 -8.75
N TYR A 75 6.07 14.32 -8.48
CA TYR A 75 5.46 14.48 -7.17
C TYR A 75 4.65 13.22 -6.77
N GLU A 76 3.78 12.73 -7.64
CA GLU A 76 2.98 11.52 -7.38
C GLU A 76 3.86 10.29 -7.16
N THR A 77 4.95 10.15 -7.92
CA THR A 77 5.92 9.07 -7.74
C THR A 77 6.59 9.12 -6.36
N LYS A 78 7.00 10.31 -5.90
CA LYS A 78 7.52 10.51 -4.55
C LYS A 78 6.48 10.18 -3.47
N GLN A 79 5.24 10.62 -3.65
CA GLN A 79 4.15 10.31 -2.73
C GLN A 79 3.87 8.81 -2.65
N LEU A 80 3.90 8.11 -3.78
CA LEU A 80 3.75 6.65 -3.82
C LEU A 80 4.87 5.97 -3.02
N TYR A 81 6.12 6.33 -3.28
CA TYR A 81 7.28 5.80 -2.56
C TYR A 81 7.16 6.02 -1.04
N LEU A 82 6.90 7.26 -0.62
CA LEU A 82 6.81 7.60 0.81
C LEU A 82 5.69 6.83 1.52
N ARG A 83 4.55 6.66 0.86
CA ARG A 83 3.42 5.91 1.42
C ARG A 83 3.71 4.42 1.52
N LEU A 84 4.40 3.82 0.53
CA LEU A 84 4.83 2.42 0.59
C LEU A 84 5.96 2.19 1.59
N ALA A 85 6.86 3.14 1.74
CA ALA A 85 7.98 3.08 2.69
C ALA A 85 7.51 3.19 4.15
N TYR A 86 6.36 3.82 4.42
CA TYR A 86 5.83 3.93 5.78
C TYR A 86 5.53 2.55 6.37
N PRO A 87 6.09 2.20 7.54
CA PRO A 87 5.99 0.85 8.11
C PRO A 87 4.64 0.63 8.83
N GLU A 88 3.52 0.72 8.09
CA GLU A 88 2.17 0.67 8.65
C GLU A 88 1.88 -0.62 9.40
N LYS A 89 2.30 -1.77 8.85
CA LYS A 89 2.08 -3.09 9.47
C LYS A 89 2.78 -3.21 10.82
N PHE A 90 4.03 -2.74 10.90
CA PHE A 90 4.77 -2.67 12.16
C PHE A 90 4.07 -1.78 13.18
N TRP A 91 3.68 -0.57 12.78
CA TRP A 91 2.98 0.36 13.66
C TRP A 91 1.64 -0.16 14.17
N LYS A 92 0.87 -0.84 13.34
CA LYS A 92 -0.38 -1.47 13.76
C LYS A 92 -0.15 -2.52 14.84
N ILE A 93 0.87 -3.36 14.69
CA ILE A 93 1.22 -4.40 15.67
C ILE A 93 1.72 -3.76 16.96
N ALA A 94 2.64 -2.79 16.88
CA ALA A 94 3.16 -2.09 18.04
C ALA A 94 2.04 -1.35 18.80
N ASN A 95 1.20 -0.62 18.08
CA ASN A 95 0.08 0.11 18.67
C ASN A 95 -0.92 -0.81 19.37
N HIS A 96 -1.24 -1.96 18.76
CA HIS A 96 -2.10 -2.97 19.37
C HIS A 96 -1.46 -3.54 20.65
N TYR A 97 -0.16 -3.82 20.63
CA TYR A 97 0.55 -4.30 21.82
C TYR A 97 0.48 -3.33 23.00
N TYR A 98 0.71 -2.03 22.73
CA TYR A 98 0.74 -1.02 23.79
C TYR A 98 -0.65 -0.56 24.26
N ASN A 99 -1.64 -0.54 23.37
CA ASN A 99 -2.94 0.10 23.67
C ASN A 99 -4.08 -0.89 23.93
N ALA A 100 -3.97 -2.16 23.55
CA ALA A 100 -5.05 -3.15 23.67
C ALA A 100 -4.91 -4.04 24.92
N ASN A 101 -4.26 -3.60 25.99
CA ASN A 101 -4.07 -4.34 27.25
C ASN A 101 -3.61 -5.80 27.05
N LYS A 102 -2.73 -6.04 26.07
CA LYS A 102 -2.18 -7.35 25.74
C LYS A 102 -3.26 -8.41 25.42
N ALA A 103 -4.29 -8.02 24.66
CA ALA A 103 -5.36 -8.92 24.21
C ALA A 103 -4.85 -10.15 23.46
N TRP A 104 -3.68 -10.07 22.84
CA TRP A 104 -2.95 -11.21 22.29
C TRP A 104 -1.85 -11.64 23.25
N GLY A 105 -1.59 -12.96 23.34
CA GLY A 105 -0.41 -13.46 24.03
C GLY A 105 0.89 -12.97 23.38
N PHE A 106 1.95 -12.83 24.19
CA PHE A 106 3.27 -12.36 23.72
C PHE A 106 3.81 -13.16 22.52
N GLY A 107 3.61 -14.48 22.51
CA GLY A 107 4.02 -15.34 21.39
C GLY A 107 3.38 -14.94 20.05
N ARG A 108 2.13 -14.47 20.03
CA ARG A 108 1.45 -14.03 18.82
C ARG A 108 2.03 -12.73 18.26
N TYR A 109 2.47 -11.82 19.12
CA TYR A 109 3.19 -10.62 18.70
C TYR A 109 4.54 -10.97 18.08
N LEU A 110 5.28 -11.89 18.68
CA LEU A 110 6.55 -12.38 18.15
C LEU A 110 6.38 -13.02 16.76
N GLU A 111 5.39 -13.90 16.58
CA GLU A 111 5.09 -14.49 15.26
C GLU A 111 4.84 -13.42 14.18
N LYS A 112 4.06 -12.40 14.54
CA LYS A 112 3.76 -11.31 13.59
C LYS A 112 4.99 -10.47 13.25
N LEU A 113 5.84 -10.19 14.23
CA LEU A 113 7.11 -9.48 14.03
C LEU A 113 8.09 -10.30 13.21
N GLU A 114 8.17 -11.62 13.44
CA GLU A 114 9.00 -12.54 12.65
C GLU A 114 8.57 -12.59 11.19
N LYS A 115 7.26 -12.60 10.91
CA LYS A 115 6.74 -12.50 9.54
C LYS A 115 7.17 -11.19 8.85
N ILE A 116 7.08 -10.06 9.54
CA ILE A 116 7.56 -8.78 9.01
C ILE A 116 9.05 -8.86 8.71
N LYS A 117 9.84 -9.42 9.62
CA LYS A 117 11.28 -9.57 9.44
C LYS A 117 11.63 -10.48 8.25
N ALA A 118 10.89 -11.56 8.05
CA ALA A 118 11.11 -12.47 6.93
C ALA A 118 10.83 -11.81 5.55
N GLU A 119 9.94 -10.83 5.51
CA GLU A 119 9.60 -10.08 4.29
C GLU A 119 10.49 -8.84 4.07
N GLU A 120 11.26 -8.45 5.07
CA GLU A 120 11.96 -7.15 5.08
C GLU A 120 13.00 -7.02 3.98
N GLU A 121 13.74 -8.07 3.66
CA GLU A 121 14.74 -8.03 2.59
C GLU A 121 14.11 -7.70 1.23
N ASN A 122 13.03 -8.39 0.88
CA ASN A 122 12.31 -8.14 -0.37
C ASN A 122 11.65 -6.76 -0.37
N ARG A 123 11.13 -6.34 0.78
CA ARG A 123 10.56 -5.00 0.96
C ARG A 123 11.61 -3.92 0.75
N GLU A 124 12.77 -4.06 1.36
CA GLU A 124 13.88 -3.11 1.21
C GLU A 124 14.37 -3.03 -0.23
N GLN A 125 14.49 -4.15 -0.93
CA GLN A 125 14.86 -4.19 -2.34
C GLN A 125 13.83 -3.46 -3.21
N PHE A 126 12.55 -3.72 -2.99
CA PHE A 126 11.46 -3.04 -3.69
C PHE A 126 11.50 -1.53 -3.44
N LEU A 127 11.63 -1.11 -2.19
CA LEU A 127 11.68 0.30 -1.82
C LEU A 127 12.93 1.00 -2.35
N ALA A 128 14.07 0.34 -2.39
CA ALA A 128 15.29 0.89 -2.97
C ALA A 128 15.12 1.16 -4.48
N TYR A 129 14.49 0.25 -5.19
CA TYR A 129 14.16 0.42 -6.60
C TYR A 129 13.18 1.59 -6.82
N MET A 130 12.11 1.65 -6.03
CA MET A 130 11.15 2.77 -6.07
C MET A 130 11.79 4.11 -5.73
N LYS A 131 12.70 4.14 -4.76
CA LYS A 131 13.44 5.34 -4.39
C LYS A 131 14.25 5.90 -5.55
N HIS A 132 14.88 5.02 -6.32
CA HIS A 132 15.62 5.43 -7.51
C HIS A 132 14.71 6.17 -8.50
N PHE A 133 13.52 5.67 -8.77
CA PHE A 133 12.54 6.35 -9.62
C PHE A 133 12.01 7.66 -9.03
N ALA A 134 11.76 7.67 -7.74
CA ALA A 134 11.16 8.82 -7.07
C ALA A 134 12.10 10.04 -7.01
N TYR A 135 13.42 9.82 -7.06
CA TYR A 135 14.43 10.86 -6.86
C TYR A 135 15.46 10.95 -8.01
N SER A 136 15.19 10.30 -9.12
CA SER A 136 15.99 10.42 -10.34
C SER A 136 15.61 11.69 -11.20
#